data_8e0cee22a3aeb89d79baf1d4d03551ff
#
_entry.id   8e0cee22a3aeb89d79baf1d4d03551ff
#
_cell.length_a   1.000
_cell.length_b   1.000
_cell.length_c   1.000
_cell.angle_alpha   90.00
_cell.angle_beta   90.00
_cell.angle_gamma   90.00
#
_symmetry.space_group_name_H-M   'P 1'
#
loop_
_entity.id
_entity.type
_entity.pdbx_description
1 polymer ?
#
loop_
_entity_poly.entity_id
_entity_poly.type
_entity_poly.pdbx_seq_one_letter_code
_entity_poly.pdbx_strand_id
1 'polypeptide(L)'
;MTFPLENRLPYALMALLVLAVFYAIYFSKVLAQKRQGIQTHQIGRRKEKSIHTVELLMSAATLGAPVVQLLSIIFDWSCLPANARFTGFCIGMLGDAVFLLSVLCMKDSWRAGIPDKDKTELVTTGIYRYSRNPAFLGFDFMYIGVLLMYGNLLTLAFSLFAM
;
A
#
# COMPACT_ATOMS: atom_id res chain seq x y z
N MET A 1 11.14 24.20 0.77
CA MET A 1 12.58 24.18 0.46
C MET A 1 12.78 23.29 -0.74
N THR A 2 13.10 23.84 -1.90
CA THR A 2 13.30 23.05 -3.14
C THR A 2 14.78 22.68 -3.23
N PHE A 3 15.08 21.39 -3.25
CA PHE A 3 16.46 20.91 -3.44
C PHE A 3 16.94 21.15 -4.88
N PRO A 4 18.27 21.30 -5.13
CA PRO A 4 18.84 21.24 -6.46
C PRO A 4 18.42 19.98 -7.20
N LEU A 5 18.20 20.06 -8.51
CA LEU A 5 17.73 18.94 -9.34
C LEU A 5 18.59 17.67 -9.21
N GLU A 6 19.91 17.82 -9.04
CA GLU A 6 20.85 16.72 -8.86
C GLU A 6 20.56 15.87 -7.62
N ASN A 7 20.01 16.48 -6.56
CA ASN A 7 19.68 15.79 -5.31
C ASN A 7 18.24 15.24 -5.29
N ARG A 8 17.37 15.63 -6.22
CA ARG A 8 15.98 15.17 -6.29
C ARG A 8 15.85 13.81 -6.96
N LEU A 9 16.59 13.62 -8.05
CA LEU A 9 16.47 12.43 -8.89
C LEU A 9 16.69 11.12 -8.13
N PRO A 10 17.72 10.95 -7.28
CA PRO A 10 17.91 9.73 -6.51
C PRO A 10 16.72 9.40 -5.60
N TYR A 11 16.18 10.39 -4.89
CA TYR A 11 15.03 10.19 -3.99
C TYR A 11 13.73 9.91 -4.77
N ALA A 12 13.54 10.53 -5.92
CA ALA A 12 12.41 10.23 -6.79
C ALA A 12 12.47 8.79 -7.31
N LEU A 13 13.64 8.34 -7.74
CA LEU A 13 13.84 6.95 -8.18
C LEU A 13 13.63 5.96 -7.04
N MET A 14 14.10 6.25 -5.83
CA MET A 14 13.86 5.43 -4.65
C MET A 14 12.37 5.31 -4.32
N ALA A 15 11.63 6.42 -4.33
CA ALA A 15 10.19 6.40 -4.06
C ALA A 15 9.40 5.68 -5.15
N LEU A 16 9.75 5.92 -6.42
CA LEU A 16 9.16 5.19 -7.55
C LEU A 16 9.46 3.69 -7.47
N LEU A 17 10.64 3.31 -7.00
CA LEU A 17 11.00 1.89 -6.80
C LEU A 17 10.08 1.25 -5.74
N VAL A 18 9.89 1.87 -4.58
CA VAL A 18 8.97 1.38 -3.53
C VAL A 18 7.58 1.21 -4.13
N LEU A 19 7.02 2.23 -4.77
CA LEU A 19 5.68 2.12 -5.37
C LEU A 19 5.61 1.05 -6.47
N ALA A 20 6.62 0.97 -7.33
CA ALA A 20 6.65 -0.02 -8.41
C ALA A 20 6.69 -1.45 -7.87
N VAL A 21 7.52 -1.73 -6.86
CA VAL A 21 7.61 -3.04 -6.22
C VAL A 21 6.29 -3.39 -5.55
N PHE A 22 5.72 -2.48 -4.76
CA PHE A 22 4.44 -2.68 -4.09
C PHE A 22 3.32 -3.04 -5.07
N TYR A 23 3.12 -2.19 -6.09
CA TYR A 23 2.05 -2.42 -7.06
C TYR A 23 2.32 -3.61 -7.98
N ALA A 24 3.59 -3.93 -8.27
CA ALA A 24 3.94 -5.15 -8.99
C ALA A 24 3.51 -6.41 -8.22
N ILE A 25 3.77 -6.47 -6.89
CA ILE A 25 3.32 -7.56 -6.03
C ILE A 25 1.79 -7.64 -6.03
N TYR A 26 1.12 -6.51 -5.80
CA TYR A 26 -0.34 -6.41 -5.74
C TYR A 26 -1.00 -6.89 -7.05
N PHE A 27 -0.64 -6.29 -8.18
CA PHE A 27 -1.26 -6.62 -9.47
C PHE A 27 -0.89 -8.01 -9.96
N SER A 28 0.33 -8.48 -9.70
CA SER A 28 0.72 -9.87 -10.03
C SER A 28 -0.18 -10.86 -9.30
N LYS A 29 -0.48 -10.61 -8.02
CA LYS A 29 -1.38 -11.47 -7.24
C LYS A 29 -2.82 -11.39 -7.73
N VAL A 30 -3.33 -10.19 -7.97
CA VAL A 30 -4.68 -9.99 -8.53
C VAL A 30 -4.84 -10.70 -9.87
N LEU A 31 -3.84 -10.59 -10.75
CA LEU A 31 -3.86 -11.20 -12.06
C LEU A 31 -3.79 -12.74 -11.98
N ALA A 32 -2.93 -13.28 -11.10
CA ALA A 32 -2.83 -14.71 -10.87
C ALA A 32 -4.16 -15.29 -10.37
N GLN A 33 -4.79 -14.65 -9.40
CA GLN A 33 -6.10 -15.08 -8.88
C GLN A 33 -7.22 -14.95 -9.92
N LYS A 34 -7.22 -13.87 -10.71
CA LYS A 34 -8.19 -13.69 -11.79
C LYS A 34 -8.12 -14.82 -12.83
N ARG A 35 -6.91 -15.32 -13.16
CA ARG A 35 -6.71 -16.46 -14.04
C ARG A 35 -7.28 -17.78 -13.48
N GLN A 36 -7.36 -17.88 -12.16
CA GLN A 36 -7.95 -19.02 -11.44
C GLN A 36 -9.46 -18.85 -11.18
N GLY A 37 -10.09 -17.78 -11.70
CA GLY A 37 -11.50 -17.48 -11.45
C GLY A 37 -11.78 -16.91 -10.04
N ILE A 38 -10.74 -16.60 -9.27
CA ILE A 38 -10.87 -16.07 -7.92
C ILE A 38 -11.07 -14.55 -7.97
N GLN A 39 -12.13 -14.07 -7.31
CA GLN A 39 -12.39 -12.63 -7.21
C GLN A 39 -11.62 -12.05 -6.02
N THR A 40 -10.53 -11.36 -6.31
CA THR A 40 -9.65 -10.76 -5.30
C THR A 40 -10.27 -9.55 -4.62
N HIS A 41 -10.93 -8.68 -5.39
CA HIS A 41 -11.49 -7.40 -4.90
C HIS A 41 -12.87 -7.63 -4.29
N GLN A 42 -12.99 -7.44 -2.98
CA GLN A 42 -14.22 -7.66 -2.21
C GLN A 42 -14.80 -6.36 -1.63
N ILE A 43 -14.10 -5.23 -1.77
CA ILE A 43 -14.53 -3.91 -1.26
C ILE A 43 -15.76 -3.42 -2.03
N GLY A 44 -16.76 -2.87 -1.32
CA GLY A 44 -17.97 -2.25 -1.93
C GLY A 44 -19.11 -3.21 -2.21
N ARG A 45 -19.05 -4.47 -1.77
CA ARG A 45 -20.09 -5.49 -2.04
C ARG A 45 -21.13 -5.67 -0.94
N ARG A 46 -20.93 -5.07 0.24
CA ARG A 46 -21.86 -5.19 1.37
C ARG A 46 -23.11 -4.32 1.16
N LYS A 47 -24.27 -4.88 1.54
CA LYS A 47 -25.58 -4.24 1.32
C LYS A 47 -26.00 -3.25 2.42
N GLU A 48 -25.34 -3.23 3.58
CA GLU A 48 -25.65 -2.29 4.66
C GLU A 48 -25.14 -0.88 4.34
N LYS A 49 -26.04 0.10 4.36
CA LYS A 49 -25.76 1.49 3.94
C LYS A 49 -24.61 2.16 4.71
N SER A 50 -24.49 1.93 6.01
CA SER A 50 -23.42 2.51 6.84
C SER A 50 -22.04 1.97 6.47
N ILE A 51 -21.93 0.65 6.27
CA ILE A 51 -20.70 -0.04 5.87
C ILE A 51 -20.32 0.35 4.45
N HIS A 52 -21.30 0.46 3.55
CA HIS A 52 -21.06 0.86 2.16
C HIS A 52 -20.43 2.24 2.04
N THR A 53 -20.84 3.22 2.87
CA THR A 53 -20.24 4.56 2.86
C THR A 53 -18.78 4.53 3.30
N VAL A 54 -18.46 3.77 4.35
CA VAL A 54 -17.06 3.60 4.82
C VAL A 54 -16.21 2.90 3.76
N GLU A 55 -16.72 1.83 3.15
CA GLU A 55 -16.03 1.13 2.07
C GLU A 55 -15.79 2.02 0.85
N LEU A 56 -16.73 2.89 0.50
CA LEU A 56 -16.57 3.86 -0.59
C LEU A 56 -15.48 4.88 -0.29
N LEU A 57 -15.44 5.41 0.93
CA LEU A 57 -14.38 6.34 1.38
C LEU A 57 -13.02 5.66 1.38
N MET A 58 -12.92 4.44 1.91
CA MET A 58 -11.68 3.66 1.88
C MET A 58 -11.22 3.37 0.44
N SER A 59 -12.15 3.01 -0.46
CA SER A 59 -11.84 2.80 -1.88
C SER A 59 -11.32 4.06 -2.53
N ALA A 60 -11.97 5.20 -2.28
CA ALA A 60 -11.54 6.49 -2.83
C ALA A 60 -10.16 6.88 -2.30
N ALA A 61 -9.88 6.66 -1.01
CA ALA A 61 -8.56 6.90 -0.42
C ALA A 61 -7.49 5.99 -1.01
N THR A 62 -7.78 4.70 -1.13
CA THR A 62 -6.84 3.70 -1.68
C THR A 62 -6.53 3.95 -3.16
N LEU A 63 -7.51 4.43 -3.95
CA LEU A 63 -7.28 4.81 -5.34
C LEU A 63 -6.62 6.19 -5.49
N GLY A 64 -6.94 7.11 -4.59
CA GLY A 64 -6.37 8.46 -4.60
C GLY A 64 -4.94 8.53 -4.07
N ALA A 65 -4.58 7.69 -3.10
CA ALA A 65 -3.26 7.68 -2.50
C ALA A 65 -2.12 7.55 -3.53
N PRO A 66 -2.10 6.59 -4.47
CA PRO A 66 -1.04 6.49 -5.47
C PRO A 66 -0.96 7.71 -6.37
N VAL A 67 -2.09 8.33 -6.71
CA VAL A 67 -2.10 9.55 -7.53
C VAL A 67 -1.44 10.69 -6.78
N VAL A 68 -1.82 10.91 -5.51
CA VAL A 68 -1.23 11.96 -4.67
C VAL A 68 0.26 11.71 -4.42
N GLN A 69 0.65 10.46 -4.18
CA GLN A 69 2.05 10.07 -4.02
C GLN A 69 2.87 10.36 -5.29
N LEU A 70 2.38 9.96 -6.46
CA LEU A 70 3.05 10.23 -7.73
C LEU A 70 3.18 11.73 -8.01
N LEU A 71 2.11 12.51 -7.78
CA LEU A 71 2.17 13.98 -7.93
C LEU A 71 3.17 14.59 -6.97
N SER A 72 3.22 14.12 -5.71
CA SER A 72 4.19 14.59 -4.72
C SER A 72 5.63 14.29 -5.12
N ILE A 73 5.89 13.15 -5.76
CA ILE A 73 7.21 12.78 -6.30
C ILE A 73 7.56 13.68 -7.49
N ILE A 74 6.66 13.85 -8.46
CA ILE A 74 6.88 14.63 -9.68
C ILE A 74 7.18 16.09 -9.34
N PHE A 75 6.40 16.68 -8.44
CA PHE A 75 6.55 18.09 -8.06
C PHE A 75 7.53 18.32 -6.90
N ASP A 76 8.14 17.25 -6.36
CA ASP A 76 9.03 17.29 -5.19
C ASP A 76 8.37 17.98 -3.97
N TRP A 77 7.10 17.71 -3.74
CA TRP A 77 6.37 18.27 -2.60
C TRP A 77 6.72 17.53 -1.31
N SER A 78 7.66 18.08 -0.57
CA SER A 78 8.01 17.56 0.76
C SER A 78 8.32 18.70 1.73
N CYS A 79 7.73 18.62 2.91
CA CYS A 79 8.03 19.51 4.05
C CYS A 79 9.12 18.92 4.95
N LEU A 80 9.59 17.68 4.68
CA LEU A 80 10.53 16.94 5.51
C LEU A 80 11.98 17.09 5.03
N PRO A 81 12.97 16.98 5.94
CA PRO A 81 14.37 17.07 5.59
C PRO A 81 14.85 15.84 4.81
N ALA A 82 15.98 15.97 4.10
CA ALA A 82 16.55 14.93 3.25
C ALA A 82 16.81 13.59 3.99
N ASN A 83 17.21 13.66 5.26
CA ASN A 83 17.46 12.45 6.06
C ASN A 83 16.21 11.59 6.24
N ALA A 84 15.03 12.22 6.33
CA ALA A 84 13.75 11.51 6.42
C ALA A 84 13.47 10.70 5.15
N ARG A 85 13.90 11.17 3.98
CA ARG A 85 13.69 10.49 2.69
C ARG A 85 14.38 9.13 2.63
N PHE A 86 15.64 9.05 3.08
CA PHE A 86 16.36 7.78 3.11
C PHE A 86 15.75 6.79 4.12
N THR A 87 15.40 7.28 5.32
CA THR A 87 14.68 6.48 6.32
C THR A 87 13.34 5.98 5.76
N GLY A 88 12.60 6.86 5.08
CA GLY A 88 11.34 6.53 4.41
C GLY A 88 11.50 5.44 3.35
N PHE A 89 12.57 5.51 2.56
CA PHE A 89 12.89 4.45 1.59
C PHE A 89 13.10 3.09 2.26
N CYS A 90 13.90 3.04 3.34
CA CYS A 90 14.14 1.79 4.07
C CYS A 90 12.84 1.21 4.67
N ILE A 91 11.98 2.07 5.24
CA ILE A 91 10.68 1.66 5.81
C ILE A 91 9.74 1.18 4.69
N GLY A 92 9.67 1.89 3.56
CA GLY A 92 8.86 1.49 2.41
C GLY A 92 9.27 0.14 1.85
N MET A 93 10.57 -0.09 1.64
CA MET A 93 11.08 -1.39 1.19
C MET A 93 10.82 -2.52 2.20
N LEU A 94 10.89 -2.22 3.51
CA LEU A 94 10.48 -3.17 4.55
C LEU A 94 8.98 -3.50 4.43
N GLY A 95 8.14 -2.51 4.17
CA GLY A 95 6.72 -2.69 3.90
C GLY A 95 6.46 -3.62 2.72
N ASP A 96 7.17 -3.40 1.61
CA ASP A 96 7.08 -4.25 0.42
C ASP A 96 7.48 -5.70 0.72
N ALA A 97 8.55 -5.90 1.49
CA ALA A 97 8.99 -7.23 1.90
C ALA A 97 7.96 -7.93 2.79
N VAL A 98 7.39 -7.23 3.77
CA VAL A 98 6.32 -7.75 4.65
C VAL A 98 5.09 -8.10 3.83
N PHE A 99 4.69 -7.23 2.89
CA PHE A 99 3.54 -7.48 2.01
C PHE A 99 3.78 -8.70 1.11
N LEU A 100 4.95 -8.80 0.48
CA LEU A 100 5.31 -9.96 -0.34
C LEU A 100 5.23 -11.26 0.44
N LEU A 101 5.84 -11.32 1.64
CA LEU A 101 5.80 -12.49 2.51
C LEU A 101 4.35 -12.85 2.89
N SER A 102 3.52 -11.85 3.15
CA SER A 102 2.10 -12.04 3.50
C SER A 102 1.33 -12.69 2.35
N VAL A 103 1.50 -12.17 1.14
CA VAL A 103 0.83 -12.68 -0.06
C VAL A 103 1.29 -14.10 -0.40
N LEU A 104 2.59 -14.38 -0.23
CA LEU A 104 3.15 -15.72 -0.46
C LEU A 104 2.64 -16.74 0.56
N CYS A 105 2.53 -16.35 1.84
CA CYS A 105 2.00 -17.24 2.90
C CYS A 105 0.51 -17.54 2.73
N MET A 106 -0.30 -16.55 2.33
CA MET A 106 -1.74 -16.75 2.14
C MET A 106 -2.10 -17.49 0.85
N LYS A 107 -1.20 -17.55 -0.11
CA LYS A 107 -1.48 -18.21 -1.41
C LYS A 107 -2.82 -17.75 -1.97
N ASP A 108 -3.73 -18.69 -2.26
CA ASP A 108 -5.02 -18.40 -2.88
C ASP A 108 -6.09 -17.93 -1.89
N SER A 109 -5.79 -17.92 -0.59
CA SER A 109 -6.69 -17.39 0.45
C SER A 109 -6.61 -15.86 0.59
N TRP A 110 -5.61 -15.19 -0.02
CA TRP A 110 -5.48 -13.74 0.07
C TRP A 110 -6.62 -13.01 -0.67
N ARG A 111 -7.22 -12.00 -0.01
CA ARG A 111 -8.26 -11.13 -0.58
C ARG A 111 -7.97 -9.67 -0.22
N ALA A 112 -8.30 -8.76 -1.13
CA ALA A 112 -8.35 -7.33 -0.85
C ALA A 112 -9.77 -6.98 -0.35
N GLY A 113 -9.92 -6.84 0.96
CA GLY A 113 -11.20 -6.67 1.66
C GLY A 113 -11.68 -7.94 2.37
N ILE A 114 -12.83 -7.87 3.02
CA ILE A 114 -13.42 -8.98 3.79
C ILE A 114 -14.32 -9.80 2.86
N PRO A 115 -14.06 -11.10 2.65
CA PRO A 115 -14.90 -11.94 1.82
C PRO A 115 -16.23 -12.27 2.51
N ASP A 116 -17.36 -12.07 1.80
CA ASP A 116 -18.69 -12.41 2.32
C ASP A 116 -19.07 -13.90 2.09
N LYS A 117 -18.63 -14.48 0.99
CA LYS A 117 -19.08 -15.81 0.56
C LYS A 117 -17.96 -16.81 0.26
N ASP A 118 -16.74 -16.34 0.07
CA ASP A 118 -15.62 -17.22 -0.25
C ASP A 118 -15.09 -17.92 1.02
N LYS A 119 -15.04 -19.24 0.98
CA LYS A 119 -14.36 -20.03 2.01
C LYS A 119 -12.85 -19.84 1.86
N THR A 120 -12.26 -19.01 2.71
CA THR A 120 -10.82 -18.86 2.81
C THR A 120 -10.29 -19.71 3.96
N GLU A 121 -9.15 -20.35 3.78
CA GLU A 121 -8.49 -21.08 4.85
C GLU A 121 -7.80 -20.12 5.82
N LEU A 122 -7.90 -20.41 7.11
CA LEU A 122 -7.20 -19.66 8.13
C LEU A 122 -5.70 -20.00 8.10
N VAL A 123 -4.89 -19.04 7.67
CA VAL A 123 -3.44 -19.20 7.67
C VAL A 123 -2.87 -18.74 9.00
N THR A 124 -2.16 -19.65 9.69
CA THR A 124 -1.51 -19.39 10.99
C THR A 124 0.00 -19.61 10.96
N THR A 125 0.56 -19.90 9.78
CA THR A 125 1.99 -20.21 9.59
C THR A 125 2.77 -19.02 9.00
N GLY A 126 4.09 -19.11 9.03
CA GLY A 126 4.96 -18.06 8.50
C GLY A 126 4.79 -16.74 9.26
N ILE A 127 4.67 -15.62 8.52
CA ILE A 127 4.52 -14.28 9.09
C ILE A 127 3.19 -14.11 9.85
N TYR A 128 2.16 -14.94 9.54
CA TYR A 128 0.86 -14.96 10.23
C TYR A 128 0.91 -15.52 11.64
N ARG A 129 2.03 -16.13 12.03
CA ARG A 129 2.29 -16.53 13.42
C ARG A 129 2.53 -15.31 14.32
N TYR A 130 3.08 -14.23 13.78
CA TYR A 130 3.46 -13.03 14.54
C TYR A 130 2.41 -11.91 14.46
N SER A 131 1.68 -11.82 13.37
CA SER A 131 0.62 -10.83 13.17
C SER A 131 -0.60 -11.47 12.53
N ARG A 132 -1.79 -11.04 12.93
CA ARG A 132 -3.06 -11.50 12.31
C ARG A 132 -3.27 -10.91 10.92
N ASN A 133 -2.69 -9.74 10.65
CA ASN A 133 -2.83 -9.00 9.40
C ASN A 133 -1.49 -8.43 8.90
N PRO A 134 -0.51 -9.27 8.58
CA PRO A 134 0.79 -8.77 8.15
C PRO A 134 0.72 -8.06 6.79
N ALA A 135 -0.29 -8.33 5.95
CA ALA A 135 -0.49 -7.61 4.71
C ALA A 135 -0.83 -6.13 4.95
N PHE A 136 -1.72 -5.82 5.91
CA PHE A 136 -2.01 -4.43 6.30
C PHE A 136 -0.77 -3.74 6.88
N LEU A 137 -0.01 -4.44 7.73
CA LEU A 137 1.25 -3.90 8.25
C LEU A 137 2.24 -3.55 7.13
N GLY A 138 2.29 -4.36 6.07
CA GLY A 138 3.06 -4.06 4.86
C GLY A 138 2.58 -2.80 4.15
N PHE A 139 1.27 -2.61 4.01
CA PHE A 139 0.66 -1.40 3.47
C PHE A 139 1.01 -0.17 4.31
N ASP A 140 0.84 -0.27 5.63
CA ASP A 140 1.13 0.83 6.57
C ASP A 140 2.59 1.27 6.48
N PHE A 141 3.53 0.33 6.45
CA PHE A 141 4.95 0.65 6.28
C PHE A 141 5.24 1.28 4.92
N MET A 142 4.61 0.83 3.84
CA MET A 142 4.76 1.45 2.53
C MET A 142 4.22 2.89 2.55
N TYR A 143 3.02 3.13 3.10
CA TYR A 143 2.46 4.48 3.20
C TYR A 143 3.30 5.40 4.08
N ILE A 144 3.75 4.94 5.25
CA ILE A 144 4.66 5.68 6.14
C ILE A 144 5.98 5.96 5.43
N GLY A 145 6.53 4.98 4.72
CA GLY A 145 7.76 5.14 3.95
C GLY A 145 7.66 6.26 2.93
N VAL A 146 6.64 6.24 2.08
CA VAL A 146 6.42 7.29 1.08
C VAL A 146 6.10 8.63 1.73
N LEU A 147 5.35 8.65 2.84
CA LEU A 147 5.06 9.86 3.60
C LEU A 147 6.35 10.50 4.16
N LEU A 148 7.29 9.72 4.65
CA LEU A 148 8.59 10.23 5.11
C LEU A 148 9.46 10.73 3.94
N MET A 149 9.31 10.16 2.75
CA MET A 149 10.03 10.63 1.56
C MET A 149 9.44 11.92 0.99
N TYR A 150 8.10 11.99 0.89
CA TYR A 150 7.36 13.09 0.24
C TYR A 150 6.20 13.55 1.12
N GLY A 151 6.52 13.88 2.41
CA GLY A 151 5.54 14.32 3.39
C GLY A 151 5.01 15.71 3.10
N ASN A 152 3.74 15.76 2.76
CA ASN A 152 2.91 16.95 2.66
C ASN A 152 1.50 16.65 3.18
N LEU A 153 0.69 17.69 3.34
CA LEU A 153 -0.63 17.56 3.95
C LEU A 153 -1.55 16.59 3.16
N LEU A 154 -1.48 16.62 1.84
CA LEU A 154 -2.29 15.73 0.99
C LEU A 154 -1.86 14.27 1.13
N THR A 155 -0.55 14.00 1.05
CA THR A 155 -0.01 12.65 1.25
C THR A 155 -0.35 12.12 2.64
N LEU A 156 -0.26 12.97 3.67
CA LEU A 156 -0.65 12.59 5.04
C LEU A 156 -2.13 12.23 5.12
N ALA A 157 -3.01 13.09 4.59
CA ALA A 157 -4.45 12.84 4.64
C ALA A 157 -4.82 11.53 3.94
N PHE A 158 -4.37 11.33 2.68
CA PHE A 158 -4.67 10.10 1.95
C PHE A 158 -4.05 8.85 2.57
N SER A 159 -2.84 8.94 3.16
CA SER A 159 -2.22 7.81 3.86
C SER A 159 -3.00 7.42 5.10
N LEU A 160 -3.44 8.38 5.93
CA LEU A 160 -4.24 8.11 7.13
C LEU A 160 -5.60 7.49 6.82
N PHE A 161 -6.23 7.85 5.70
CA PHE A 161 -7.49 7.24 5.29
C PHE A 161 -7.32 5.87 4.61
N ALA A 162 -6.14 5.58 4.08
CA ALA A 162 -5.85 4.32 3.40
C ALA A 162 -5.28 3.24 4.34
N MET A 163 -4.75 3.62 5.50
CA MET A 163 -4.31 2.75 6.62
C MET A 163 -5.52 2.26 7.43
#